data_18a8c2d82c769322c3f52adbb6931bae
#
_entry.id   18a8c2d82c769322c3f52adbb6931bae
#
_cell.length_a   1.000
_cell.length_b   1.000
_cell.length_c   1.000
_cell.angle_alpha   90.00
_cell.angle_beta   90.00
_cell.angle_gamma   90.00
#
_symmetry.space_group_name_H-M   'P 1'
#
loop_
_entity.id
_entity.type
_entity.pdbx_description
1 polymer ?
#
loop_
_entity_poly.entity_id
_entity_poly.type
_entity_poly.pdbx_seq_one_letter_code
_entity_poly.pdbx_strand_id
1 'polypeptide(L)'
;MCIRDRDTSVSGLTKGIEFLFKKNNVEYIKGTGAFQDEHTVAVNLVEGGETTVRAKNVLIATGSEATPFPGLTIDEKKVITSTGAIALQEVPKKMVVIGGGIIGLEMVGNSTHRQSRTLLTIA
;
A
#
# COMPACT_ATOMS: atom_id res chain seq x y z
N MET A 1 -7.49 14.89 -10.13
CA MET A 1 -6.17 14.92 -9.45
C MET A 1 -5.10 14.50 -10.46
N CYS A 2 -4.09 15.30 -10.69
CA CYS A 2 -3.00 14.95 -11.59
C CYS A 2 -2.03 13.96 -10.91
N ILE A 3 -1.32 13.14 -11.69
CA ILE A 3 -0.29 12.23 -11.15
C ILE A 3 0.74 13.01 -10.31
N ARG A 4 1.11 14.21 -10.74
CA ARG A 4 1.99 15.15 -10.02
C ARG A 4 1.48 15.52 -8.62
N ASP A 5 0.17 15.69 -8.47
CA ASP A 5 -0.42 16.12 -7.20
C ASP A 5 -0.50 14.98 -6.19
N ARG A 6 -0.51 13.73 -6.67
CA ARG A 6 -0.55 12.51 -5.85
C ARG A 6 0.61 12.48 -4.86
N ASP A 7 1.84 12.62 -5.35
CA ASP A 7 3.05 12.47 -4.53
C ASP A 7 3.15 13.60 -3.50
N THR A 8 2.73 14.81 -3.87
CA THR A 8 2.63 15.94 -2.94
C THR A 8 1.60 15.67 -1.85
N SER A 9 0.43 15.16 -2.23
CA SER A 9 -0.66 14.83 -1.29
C SER A 9 -0.24 13.71 -0.33
N VAL A 10 0.36 12.64 -0.85
CA VAL A 10 0.86 11.52 -0.03
C VAL A 10 1.92 12.00 0.94
N SER A 11 2.90 12.81 0.48
CA SER A 11 3.94 13.38 1.33
C SER A 11 3.36 14.28 2.42
N GLY A 12 2.33 15.08 2.10
CA GLY A 12 1.65 15.92 3.09
C GLY A 12 0.95 15.11 4.17
N LEU A 13 0.23 14.05 3.78
CA LEU A 13 -0.48 13.18 4.71
C LEU A 13 0.47 12.40 5.61
N THR A 14 1.54 11.83 5.07
CA THR A 14 2.53 11.09 5.88
C THR A 14 3.24 11.96 6.90
N LYS A 15 3.63 13.19 6.52
CA LYS A 15 4.18 14.18 7.47
C LYS A 15 3.17 14.57 8.55
N GLY A 16 1.89 14.66 8.20
CA GLY A 16 0.81 14.91 9.15
C GLY A 16 0.71 13.81 10.20
N ILE A 17 0.82 12.54 9.79
CA ILE A 17 0.82 11.39 10.71
C ILE A 17 2.05 11.41 11.63
N GLU A 18 3.24 11.67 11.09
CA GLU A 18 4.47 11.80 11.90
C GLU A 18 4.36 12.92 12.94
N PHE A 19 3.75 14.05 12.56
CA PHE A 19 3.46 15.14 13.50
C PHE A 19 2.51 14.71 14.61
N LEU A 20 1.45 13.94 14.27
CA LEU A 20 0.51 13.44 15.27
C LEU A 20 1.17 12.45 16.24
N PHE A 21 2.05 11.58 15.77
CA PHE A 21 2.81 10.69 16.64
C PHE A 21 3.65 11.48 17.63
N LYS A 22 4.41 12.47 17.14
CA LYS A 22 5.21 13.33 17.99
C LYS A 22 4.37 14.12 19.00
N LYS A 23 3.23 14.69 18.57
CA LYS A 23 2.32 15.45 19.42
C LYS A 23 1.73 14.61 20.57
N ASN A 24 1.46 13.33 20.29
CA ASN A 24 0.86 12.42 21.26
C ASN A 24 1.88 11.54 21.99
N ASN A 25 3.19 11.85 21.89
CA ASN A 25 4.28 11.07 22.48
C ASN A 25 4.24 9.58 22.09
N VAL A 26 3.87 9.29 20.85
CA VAL A 26 3.92 7.94 20.28
C VAL A 26 5.28 7.73 19.66
N GLU A 27 6.00 6.71 20.11
CA GLU A 27 7.25 6.30 19.49
C GLU A 27 6.98 5.63 18.16
N TYR A 28 7.65 6.09 17.10
CA TYR A 28 7.48 5.57 15.75
C TYR A 28 8.73 4.83 15.29
N ILE A 29 8.65 3.51 15.24
CA ILE A 29 9.75 2.62 14.88
C ILE A 29 9.50 2.08 13.48
N LYS A 30 10.35 2.43 12.52
CA LYS A 30 10.27 1.95 11.12
C LYS A 30 11.04 0.65 10.97
N GLY A 31 10.33 -0.44 10.75
CA GLY A 31 10.95 -1.76 10.61
C GLY A 31 9.95 -2.89 10.44
N THR A 32 10.47 -4.10 10.35
CA THR A 32 9.66 -5.33 10.31
C THR A 32 9.68 -5.98 11.69
N GLY A 33 8.51 -6.09 12.30
CA GLY A 33 8.32 -6.67 13.63
C GLY A 33 8.08 -8.18 13.57
N ALA A 34 8.68 -8.90 14.52
CA ALA A 34 8.41 -10.32 14.77
C ALA A 34 8.22 -10.56 16.26
N PHE A 35 7.22 -11.34 16.64
CA PHE A 35 7.02 -11.72 18.04
C PHE A 35 8.15 -12.64 18.51
N GLN A 36 8.75 -12.31 19.63
CA GLN A 36 9.64 -13.20 20.38
C GLN A 36 8.85 -13.95 21.46
N ASP A 37 7.92 -13.25 22.09
CA ASP A 37 6.96 -13.78 23.06
C ASP A 37 5.69 -12.91 23.06
N GLU A 38 4.74 -13.19 23.96
CA GLU A 38 3.44 -12.50 24.05
C GLU A 38 3.53 -11.00 24.37
N HIS A 39 4.66 -10.53 24.86
CA HIS A 39 4.89 -9.16 25.28
C HIS A 39 6.10 -8.51 24.62
N THR A 40 6.83 -9.25 23.80
CA THR A 40 8.10 -8.81 23.23
C THR A 40 8.09 -8.93 21.69
N VAL A 41 8.36 -7.82 21.03
CA VAL A 41 8.47 -7.74 19.56
C VAL A 41 9.88 -7.30 19.20
N ALA A 42 10.61 -8.14 18.47
CA ALA A 42 11.85 -7.77 17.83
C ALA A 42 11.55 -7.00 16.53
N VAL A 43 12.26 -5.92 16.28
CA VAL A 43 12.07 -5.08 15.10
C VAL A 43 13.39 -4.93 14.35
N ASN A 44 13.44 -5.44 13.12
CA ASN A 44 14.52 -5.19 12.18
C ASN A 44 14.29 -3.82 11.55
N LEU A 45 15.15 -2.86 11.85
CA LEU A 45 15.01 -1.47 11.44
C LEU A 45 15.30 -1.29 9.94
N VAL A 46 14.54 -0.42 9.27
CA VAL A 46 14.77 -0.08 7.84
C VAL A 46 16.15 0.53 7.62
N GLU A 47 16.66 1.30 8.56
CA GLU A 47 17.99 1.93 8.51
C GLU A 47 19.13 0.98 8.91
N GLY A 48 18.81 -0.28 9.19
CA GLY A 48 19.74 -1.30 9.67
C GLY A 48 19.78 -1.39 11.19
N GLY A 49 20.13 -2.58 11.66
CA GLY A 49 20.13 -2.93 13.08
C GLY A 49 18.80 -3.52 13.56
N GLU A 50 18.79 -3.90 14.82
CA GLU A 50 17.64 -4.53 15.47
C GLU A 50 17.35 -3.83 16.80
N THR A 51 16.09 -3.72 17.15
CA THR A 51 15.63 -3.24 18.47
C THR A 51 14.52 -4.13 18.98
N THR A 52 14.26 -4.06 20.28
CA THR A 52 13.23 -4.85 20.93
C THR A 52 12.25 -3.93 21.66
N VAL A 53 10.97 -4.14 21.42
CA VAL A 53 9.88 -3.42 22.07
C VAL A 53 9.14 -4.36 23.02
N ARG A 54 8.96 -3.93 24.26
CA ARG A 54 8.12 -4.64 25.22
C ARG A 54 6.81 -3.90 25.40
N ALA A 55 5.69 -4.62 25.29
CA ALA A 55 4.37 -4.06 25.43
C ALA A 55 3.45 -4.95 26.28
N LYS A 56 2.58 -4.34 27.06
CA LYS A 56 1.56 -5.07 27.83
C LYS A 56 0.50 -5.69 26.90
N ASN A 57 0.16 -4.97 25.83
CA ASN A 57 -0.77 -5.42 24.80
C ASN A 57 -0.22 -5.06 23.42
N VAL A 58 -0.45 -5.91 22.45
CA VAL A 58 -0.01 -5.70 21.06
C VAL A 58 -1.22 -5.78 20.14
N LEU A 59 -1.38 -4.78 19.27
CA LEU A 59 -2.38 -4.76 18.22
C LEU A 59 -1.71 -5.04 16.87
N ILE A 60 -2.14 -6.11 16.19
CA ILE A 60 -1.68 -6.45 14.85
C ILE A 60 -2.57 -5.73 13.83
N ALA A 61 -2.02 -4.75 13.12
CA ALA A 61 -2.70 -3.97 12.12
C ALA A 61 -1.80 -3.77 10.88
N THR A 62 -1.30 -4.88 10.33
CA THR A 62 -0.24 -4.91 9.30
C THR A 62 -0.74 -4.65 7.88
N GLY A 63 -2.04 -4.43 7.71
CA GLY A 63 -2.65 -4.20 6.40
C GLY A 63 -2.88 -5.50 5.61
N SER A 64 -2.98 -5.37 4.30
CA SER A 64 -3.25 -6.48 3.38
C SER A 64 -2.44 -6.35 2.10
N GLU A 65 -2.18 -7.46 1.45
CA GLU A 65 -1.53 -7.53 0.14
C GLU A 65 -2.49 -8.08 -0.92
N ALA A 66 -2.18 -7.80 -2.18
CA ALA A 66 -2.94 -8.36 -3.29
C ALA A 66 -2.72 -9.88 -3.37
N THR A 67 -3.81 -10.64 -3.44
CA THR A 67 -3.74 -12.10 -3.60
C THR A 67 -3.17 -12.46 -4.98
N PRO A 68 -2.14 -13.31 -5.06
CA PRO A 68 -1.62 -13.77 -6.34
C PRO A 68 -2.70 -14.50 -7.15
N PHE A 69 -2.79 -14.20 -8.44
CA PHE A 69 -3.70 -14.90 -9.34
C PHE A 69 -2.98 -16.11 -9.95
N PRO A 70 -3.54 -17.34 -9.85
CA PRO A 70 -2.91 -18.54 -10.40
C PRO A 70 -2.64 -18.40 -11.90
N GLY A 71 -1.43 -18.74 -12.33
CA GLY A 71 -1.02 -18.68 -13.74
C GLY A 71 -0.65 -17.29 -14.27
N LEU A 72 -0.70 -16.24 -13.43
CA LEU A 72 -0.24 -14.91 -13.79
C LEU A 72 1.00 -14.52 -12.97
N THR A 73 2.05 -14.13 -13.66
CA THR A 73 3.23 -13.55 -13.01
C THR A 73 3.08 -12.04 -12.92
N ILE A 74 3.07 -11.53 -11.71
CA ILE A 74 3.02 -10.08 -11.44
C ILE A 74 4.44 -9.54 -11.57
N ASP A 75 4.64 -8.61 -12.51
CA ASP A 75 5.94 -7.96 -12.78
C ASP A 75 5.94 -6.47 -12.40
N GLU A 76 4.81 -5.97 -11.91
CA GLU A 76 4.55 -4.55 -11.57
C GLU A 76 4.89 -3.57 -12.70
N LYS A 77 4.85 -4.06 -13.96
CA LYS A 77 5.08 -3.28 -15.18
C LYS A 77 3.95 -3.41 -16.17
N LYS A 78 3.67 -4.64 -16.63
CA LYS A 78 2.57 -4.98 -17.55
C LYS A 78 1.43 -5.66 -16.82
N VAL A 79 1.77 -6.57 -15.92
CA VAL A 79 0.83 -7.23 -15.00
C VAL A 79 1.08 -6.64 -13.62
N ILE A 80 0.17 -5.81 -13.18
CA ILE A 80 0.30 -4.99 -11.97
C ILE A 80 -0.79 -5.33 -10.96
N THR A 81 -0.48 -5.19 -9.69
CA THR A 81 -1.48 -5.19 -8.62
C THR A 81 -2.15 -3.82 -8.49
N SER A 82 -3.10 -3.70 -7.58
CA SER A 82 -3.66 -2.39 -7.20
C SER A 82 -2.58 -1.43 -6.72
N THR A 83 -1.53 -1.92 -6.06
CA THR A 83 -0.39 -1.11 -5.64
C THR A 83 0.34 -0.49 -6.84
N GLY A 84 0.66 -1.29 -7.86
CA GLY A 84 1.24 -0.77 -9.10
C GLY A 84 0.29 0.15 -9.85
N ALA A 85 -1.02 -0.15 -9.84
CA ALA A 85 -2.03 0.66 -10.52
C ALA A 85 -2.14 2.09 -9.96
N ILE A 86 -2.08 2.26 -8.65
CA ILE A 86 -2.08 3.60 -8.03
C ILE A 86 -0.75 4.33 -8.19
N ALA A 87 0.32 3.61 -8.51
CA ALA A 87 1.67 4.17 -8.71
C ALA A 87 2.01 4.50 -10.17
N LEU A 88 1.10 4.24 -11.13
CA LEU A 88 1.31 4.53 -12.55
C LEU A 88 1.75 5.97 -12.79
N GLN A 89 2.78 6.14 -13.61
CA GLN A 89 3.31 7.46 -13.98
C GLN A 89 2.59 8.06 -15.19
N GLU A 90 1.96 7.20 -16.01
CA GLU A 90 1.19 7.60 -17.19
C GLU A 90 -0.15 6.86 -17.22
N VAL A 91 -1.16 7.49 -17.82
CA VAL A 91 -2.48 6.86 -18.01
C VAL A 91 -2.37 5.85 -19.16
N PRO A 92 -2.61 4.55 -18.92
CA PRO A 92 -2.53 3.55 -19.96
C PRO A 92 -3.62 3.75 -21.01
N LYS A 93 -3.29 3.58 -22.30
CA LYS A 93 -4.28 3.66 -23.40
C LYS A 93 -5.34 2.55 -23.30
N LYS A 94 -4.94 1.39 -22.80
CA LYS A 94 -5.81 0.24 -22.56
C LYS A 94 -5.43 -0.40 -21.23
N MET A 95 -6.42 -0.76 -20.45
CA MET A 95 -6.26 -1.47 -19.19
C MET A 95 -7.27 -2.61 -19.13
N VAL A 96 -6.85 -3.77 -18.62
CA VAL A 96 -7.73 -4.89 -18.27
C VAL A 96 -7.66 -5.04 -16.77
N VAL A 97 -8.82 -5.07 -16.13
CA VAL A 97 -8.94 -5.28 -14.68
C VAL A 97 -9.59 -6.63 -14.44
N ILE A 98 -8.88 -7.51 -13.73
CA ILE A 98 -9.37 -8.81 -13.33
C ILE A 98 -9.88 -8.72 -11.88
N GLY A 99 -11.17 -8.95 -11.68
CA GLY A 99 -11.83 -8.87 -10.40
C GLY A 99 -12.78 -7.69 -10.27
N GLY A 100 -14.04 -7.98 -9.91
CA GLY A 100 -15.12 -7.01 -9.74
C GLY A 100 -15.37 -6.60 -8.29
N GLY A 101 -14.38 -6.77 -7.40
CA GLY A 101 -14.43 -6.25 -6.04
C GLY A 101 -14.32 -4.72 -6.02
N ILE A 102 -14.45 -4.12 -4.84
CA ILE A 102 -14.47 -2.65 -4.66
C ILE A 102 -13.24 -1.97 -5.27
N ILE A 103 -12.06 -2.52 -5.06
CA ILE A 103 -10.79 -1.99 -5.61
C ILE A 103 -10.80 -2.05 -7.15
N GLY A 104 -11.23 -3.17 -7.74
CA GLY A 104 -11.30 -3.32 -9.19
C GLY A 104 -12.25 -2.29 -9.82
N LEU A 105 -13.41 -2.09 -9.23
CA LEU A 105 -14.39 -1.09 -9.69
C LEU A 105 -13.85 0.35 -9.58
N GLU A 106 -13.13 0.68 -8.50
CA GLU A 106 -12.49 1.99 -8.34
C GLU A 106 -11.38 2.20 -9.40
N MET A 107 -10.58 1.17 -9.71
CA MET A 107 -9.57 1.25 -10.76
C MET A 107 -10.19 1.49 -12.13
N VAL A 108 -11.31 0.81 -12.45
CA VAL A 108 -12.08 1.05 -13.69
C VAL A 108 -12.59 2.49 -13.73
N GLY A 109 -13.25 2.95 -12.67
CA GLY A 109 -13.79 4.31 -12.61
C GLY A 109 -12.74 5.39 -12.81
N ASN A 110 -11.61 5.28 -12.13
CA ASN A 110 -10.50 6.21 -12.28
C ASN A 110 -9.88 6.19 -13.68
N SER A 111 -9.77 5.02 -14.30
CA SER A 111 -9.15 4.84 -15.62
C SER A 111 -10.05 5.38 -16.74
N THR A 112 -11.35 5.11 -16.68
CA THR A 112 -12.33 5.58 -17.68
C THR A 112 -12.46 7.10 -17.65
N HIS A 113 -12.46 7.71 -16.47
CA HIS A 113 -12.50 9.17 -16.33
C HIS A 113 -11.26 9.86 -16.93
N ARG A 114 -10.17 9.13 -17.11
CA ARG A 114 -8.91 9.59 -17.73
C ARG A 114 -8.74 9.18 -19.19
N GLN A 115 -9.84 8.82 -19.87
CA GLN A 115 -9.85 8.41 -21.30
C GLN A 115 -9.09 7.10 -21.62
N SER A 116 -8.86 6.24 -20.64
CA SER A 116 -8.38 4.89 -20.87
C SER A 116 -9.54 3.98 -21.34
N ARG A 117 -9.27 3.10 -22.33
CA ARG A 117 -10.21 2.00 -22.64
C ARG A 117 -10.01 0.90 -21.62
N THR A 118 -10.95 0.74 -20.72
CA THR A 118 -10.87 -0.25 -19.63
C THR A 118 -11.88 -1.37 -19.86
N LEU A 119 -11.42 -2.60 -19.71
CA LEU A 119 -12.24 -3.81 -19.70
C LEU A 119 -12.20 -4.40 -18.28
N LEU A 120 -13.37 -4.58 -17.68
CA LEU A 120 -13.51 -5.28 -16.40
C LEU A 120 -13.90 -6.73 -16.69
N THR A 121 -13.12 -7.66 -16.17
CA THR A 121 -13.47 -9.07 -16.14
C THR A 121 -13.80 -9.46 -14.70
N ILE A 122 -15.01 -9.96 -14.48
CA ILE A 122 -15.46 -10.51 -13.21
C ILE A 122 -15.21 -12.02 -13.28
N ALA A 123 -14.31 -12.54 -12.48
CA ALA A 123 -14.03 -13.96 -12.33
C ALA A 123 -14.73 -14.49 -11.08
#